data_5fa8e6bdf53be4b45750c2e44d6798e4
#
_entry.id   5fa8e6bdf53be4b45750c2e44d6798e4
#
_cell.length_a   1.000
_cell.length_b   1.000
_cell.length_c   1.000
_cell.angle_alpha   90.00
_cell.angle_beta   90.00
_cell.angle_gamma   90.00
#
_symmetry.space_group_name_H-M   'P 1'
#
loop_
_entity.id
_entity.type
_entity.pdbx_description
1 polymer ?
#
loop_
_entity_poly.entity_id
_entity_poly.type
_entity_poly.pdbx_seq_one_letter_code
_entity_poly.pdbx_strand_id
1 'polypeptide(L)'
;MVDKPLTSRGAATRDRIVEAATQEFAEHGIAGARIERIVAAARTNKAQLYGYFGNKEALFDAIFTASLDRIVNAVPIGPDLADWAVRLYDDYLLRPDLIRLATWSRMERRPQGHLVADTDHRNDHKIRAIADAQAAGNVVPGDPFDVMALVIAMSMAWSPVSNVYAASADEPGEDHQRRRELLRETVRRAVMNP
;
A
#
# COMPACT_ATOMS: atom_id res chain seq x y z
N MET A 1 -11.84 26.06 -12.56
CA MET A 1 -11.06 26.03 -13.82
C MET A 1 -11.47 24.75 -14.51
N VAL A 2 -12.10 24.81 -15.68
CA VAL A 2 -12.64 23.62 -16.39
C VAL A 2 -11.43 22.81 -16.88
N ASP A 3 -11.32 21.59 -16.40
CA ASP A 3 -10.26 20.63 -16.78
C ASP A 3 -10.44 20.30 -18.27
N LYS A 4 -9.56 20.86 -19.11
CA LYS A 4 -9.59 20.59 -20.55
C LYS A 4 -9.16 19.13 -20.78
N PRO A 5 -9.97 18.33 -21.47
CA PRO A 5 -9.62 16.92 -21.70
C PRO A 5 -8.24 16.80 -22.36
N LEU A 6 -7.38 15.99 -21.76
CA LEU A 6 -6.04 15.74 -22.29
C LEU A 6 -6.15 15.05 -23.67
N THR A 7 -5.28 15.45 -24.60
CA THR A 7 -5.10 14.67 -25.84
C THR A 7 -4.54 13.28 -25.49
N SER A 8 -4.73 12.29 -26.36
CA SER A 8 -4.18 10.94 -26.16
C SER A 8 -2.67 10.93 -25.87
N ARG A 9 -1.92 11.82 -26.55
CA ARG A 9 -0.48 12.03 -26.30
C ARG A 9 -0.20 12.68 -24.95
N GLY A 10 -1.06 13.57 -24.50
CA GLY A 10 -0.96 14.20 -23.17
C GLY A 10 -1.22 13.20 -22.06
N ALA A 11 -2.24 12.35 -22.22
CA ALA A 11 -2.56 11.28 -21.27
C ALA A 11 -1.37 10.29 -21.14
N ALA A 12 -0.84 9.79 -22.25
CA ALA A 12 0.32 8.89 -22.26
C ALA A 12 1.57 9.53 -21.60
N THR A 13 1.77 10.84 -21.74
CA THR A 13 2.88 11.54 -21.06
C THR A 13 2.64 11.64 -19.57
N ARG A 14 1.41 11.95 -19.16
CA ARG A 14 1.02 11.98 -17.74
C ARG A 14 1.24 10.61 -17.08
N ASP A 15 0.84 9.53 -17.75
CA ASP A 15 0.99 8.17 -17.22
C ASP A 15 2.47 7.78 -17.04
N ARG A 16 3.35 8.12 -17.99
CA ARG A 16 4.80 7.91 -17.83
C ARG A 16 5.40 8.72 -16.67
N ILE A 17 4.90 9.95 -16.44
CA ILE A 17 5.34 10.75 -15.30
C ILE A 17 4.90 10.08 -13.99
N VAL A 18 3.66 9.60 -13.92
CA VAL A 18 3.13 8.91 -12.73
C VAL A 18 3.95 7.65 -12.43
N GLU A 19 4.23 6.82 -13.45
CA GLU A 19 5.04 5.60 -13.28
C GLU A 19 6.46 5.92 -12.79
N ALA A 20 7.17 6.82 -13.46
CA ALA A 20 8.53 7.21 -13.10
C ALA A 20 8.59 7.86 -11.70
N ALA A 21 7.61 8.69 -11.36
CA ALA A 21 7.55 9.35 -10.05
C ALA A 21 7.16 8.38 -8.93
N THR A 22 6.32 7.37 -9.22
CA THR A 22 5.99 6.31 -8.25
C THR A 22 7.26 5.59 -7.80
N GLN A 23 8.11 5.18 -8.75
CA GLN A 23 9.38 4.53 -8.45
C GLN A 23 10.33 5.45 -7.69
N GLU A 24 10.49 6.69 -8.16
CA GLU A 24 11.38 7.68 -7.52
C GLU A 24 10.97 7.96 -6.06
N PHE A 25 9.68 8.16 -5.80
CA PHE A 25 9.19 8.39 -4.44
C PHE A 25 9.27 7.12 -3.56
N ALA A 26 9.00 5.95 -4.11
CA ALA A 26 9.12 4.70 -3.37
C ALA A 26 10.56 4.44 -2.91
N GLU A 27 11.54 4.82 -3.74
CA GLU A 27 12.95 4.60 -3.45
C GLU A 27 13.54 5.67 -2.53
N HIS A 28 13.20 6.94 -2.73
CA HIS A 28 13.90 8.07 -2.13
C HIS A 28 13.07 8.91 -1.16
N GLY A 29 11.79 8.60 -0.97
CA GLY A 29 10.86 9.42 -0.20
C GLY A 29 10.47 10.73 -0.89
N ILE A 30 9.66 11.54 -0.23
CA ILE A 30 9.22 12.84 -0.78
C ILE A 30 10.38 13.83 -0.77
N ALA A 31 11.10 13.92 0.33
CA ALA A 31 12.22 14.85 0.48
C ALA A 31 13.38 14.51 -0.47
N GLY A 32 13.76 13.22 -0.57
CA GLY A 32 14.88 12.74 -1.37
C GLY A 32 14.63 12.64 -2.87
N ALA A 33 13.37 12.62 -3.30
CA ALA A 33 12.99 12.54 -4.71
C ALA A 33 13.44 13.77 -5.50
N ARG A 34 13.92 13.55 -6.73
CA ARG A 34 14.43 14.60 -7.64
C ARG A 34 13.62 14.65 -8.92
N ILE A 35 13.07 15.82 -9.24
CA ILE A 35 12.29 16.06 -10.45
C ILE A 35 13.10 15.76 -11.72
N GLU A 36 14.40 16.03 -11.68
CA GLU A 36 15.32 15.74 -12.79
C GLU A 36 15.35 14.25 -13.16
N ARG A 37 15.38 13.36 -12.15
CA ARG A 37 15.35 11.92 -12.38
C ARG A 37 13.99 11.48 -12.93
N ILE A 38 12.90 12.02 -12.38
CA ILE A 38 11.54 11.72 -12.84
C ILE A 38 11.37 12.10 -14.30
N VAL A 39 11.73 13.34 -14.71
CA VAL A 39 11.52 13.77 -16.09
C VAL A 39 12.42 13.03 -17.08
N ALA A 40 13.63 12.64 -16.67
CA ALA A 40 14.53 11.82 -17.48
C ALA A 40 13.92 10.43 -17.72
N ALA A 41 13.48 9.75 -16.66
CA ALA A 41 12.85 8.42 -16.74
C ALA A 41 11.54 8.46 -17.56
N ALA A 42 10.71 9.48 -17.35
CA ALA A 42 9.44 9.67 -18.08
C ALA A 42 9.62 10.18 -19.52
N ARG A 43 10.85 10.47 -19.99
CA ARG A 43 11.17 11.06 -21.29
C ARG A 43 10.34 12.31 -21.58
N THR A 44 10.36 13.25 -20.64
CA THR A 44 9.63 14.52 -20.68
C THR A 44 10.50 15.66 -20.16
N ASN A 45 9.91 16.81 -19.88
CA ASN A 45 10.60 17.96 -19.30
C ASN A 45 9.87 18.54 -18.08
N LYS A 46 10.58 19.38 -17.31
CA LYS A 46 10.06 19.99 -16.09
C LYS A 46 8.79 20.82 -16.33
N ALA A 47 8.72 21.56 -17.46
CA ALA A 47 7.57 22.41 -17.75
C ALA A 47 6.30 21.58 -17.94
N GLN A 48 6.39 20.42 -18.63
CA GLN A 48 5.27 19.49 -18.77
C GLN A 48 4.87 18.88 -17.42
N LEU A 49 5.84 18.41 -16.62
CA LEU A 49 5.56 17.82 -15.31
C LEU A 49 4.83 18.85 -14.42
N TYR A 50 5.37 20.05 -14.29
CA TYR A 50 4.74 21.10 -13.48
C TYR A 50 3.41 21.58 -14.07
N GLY A 51 3.24 21.53 -15.38
CA GLY A 51 1.97 21.83 -16.05
C GLY A 51 0.85 20.82 -15.68
N TYR A 52 1.21 19.54 -15.42
CA TYR A 52 0.24 18.52 -14.99
C TYR A 52 -0.02 18.51 -13.48
N PHE A 53 1.01 18.72 -12.67
CA PHE A 53 0.95 18.45 -11.24
C PHE A 53 1.24 19.65 -10.34
N GLY A 54 1.71 20.76 -10.90
CA GLY A 54 2.01 21.99 -10.15
C GLY A 54 3.36 21.98 -9.45
N ASN A 55 3.56 21.10 -8.46
CA ASN A 55 4.82 20.98 -7.71
C ASN A 55 5.09 19.52 -7.31
N LYS A 56 6.23 19.27 -6.64
CA LYS A 56 6.65 17.93 -6.22
C LYS A 56 5.70 17.30 -5.20
N GLU A 57 5.24 18.09 -4.26
CA GLU A 57 4.32 17.68 -3.20
C GLU A 57 2.96 17.29 -3.78
N ALA A 58 2.41 18.10 -4.69
CA ALA A 58 1.15 17.82 -5.37
C ALA A 58 1.27 16.59 -6.31
N LEU A 59 2.44 16.39 -6.92
CA LEU A 59 2.72 15.17 -7.69
C LEU A 59 2.69 13.93 -6.78
N PHE A 60 3.33 14.00 -5.59
CA PHE A 60 3.27 12.90 -4.62
C PHE A 60 1.82 12.64 -4.19
N ASP A 61 1.07 13.67 -3.83
CA ASP A 61 -0.33 13.54 -3.40
C ASP A 61 -1.22 12.91 -4.47
N ALA A 62 -1.04 13.31 -5.73
CA ALA A 62 -1.78 12.72 -6.85
C ALA A 62 -1.46 11.22 -7.03
N ILE A 63 -0.18 10.84 -6.94
CA ILE A 63 0.28 9.44 -7.03
C ILE A 63 -0.23 8.64 -5.84
N PHE A 64 -0.06 9.17 -4.64
CA PHE A 64 -0.47 8.50 -3.42
C PHE A 64 -1.99 8.26 -3.40
N THR A 65 -2.78 9.27 -3.74
CA THR A 65 -4.25 9.15 -3.85
C THR A 65 -4.65 8.09 -4.89
N ALA A 66 -4.04 8.10 -6.06
CA ALA A 66 -4.29 7.09 -7.09
C ALA A 66 -3.87 5.68 -6.68
N SER A 67 -2.89 5.57 -5.79
CA SER A 67 -2.38 4.29 -5.28
C SER A 67 -3.17 3.75 -4.09
N LEU A 68 -3.95 4.59 -3.40
CA LEU A 68 -4.68 4.22 -2.18
C LEU A 68 -5.62 3.03 -2.38
N ASP A 69 -6.38 3.02 -3.47
CA ASP A 69 -7.29 1.90 -3.76
C ASP A 69 -6.53 0.60 -3.97
N ARG A 70 -5.35 0.68 -4.59
CA ARG A 70 -4.47 -0.48 -4.79
C ARG A 70 -3.83 -0.91 -3.48
N ILE A 71 -3.44 0.04 -2.60
CA ILE A 71 -2.87 -0.26 -1.28
C ILE A 71 -3.93 -0.93 -0.39
N VAL A 72 -5.15 -0.40 -0.39
CA VAL A 72 -6.22 -0.85 0.52
C VAL A 72 -6.95 -2.08 -0.02
N ASN A 73 -7.27 -2.12 -1.32
CA ASN A 73 -8.24 -3.07 -1.89
C ASN A 73 -7.61 -4.16 -2.77
N ALA A 74 -6.28 -4.16 -2.94
CA ALA A 74 -5.61 -5.15 -3.80
C ALA A 74 -5.82 -6.59 -3.34
N VAL A 75 -5.89 -6.80 -2.02
CA VAL A 75 -6.12 -8.11 -1.42
C VAL A 75 -7.45 -8.08 -0.68
N PRO A 76 -8.54 -8.56 -1.31
CA PRO A 76 -9.85 -8.61 -0.67
C PRO A 76 -9.81 -9.47 0.59
N ILE A 77 -10.49 -9.01 1.65
CA ILE A 77 -10.66 -9.81 2.84
C ILE A 77 -11.53 -11.03 2.53
N GLY A 78 -11.17 -12.17 3.09
CA GLY A 78 -11.95 -13.41 3.01
C GLY A 78 -12.41 -13.84 4.40
N PRO A 79 -13.15 -14.95 4.51
CA PRO A 79 -13.64 -15.47 5.78
C PRO A 79 -12.51 -16.00 6.68
N ASP A 80 -11.38 -16.41 6.12
CA ASP A 80 -10.19 -16.86 6.86
C ASP A 80 -9.16 -15.73 6.91
N LEU A 81 -8.99 -15.10 8.07
CA LEU A 81 -8.04 -14.01 8.29
C LEU A 81 -6.59 -14.48 8.21
N ALA A 82 -6.31 -15.74 8.49
CA ALA A 82 -4.97 -16.29 8.36
C ALA A 82 -4.58 -16.47 6.88
N ASP A 83 -5.52 -16.88 6.03
CA ASP A 83 -5.31 -16.88 4.58
C ASP A 83 -5.18 -15.46 4.02
N TRP A 84 -6.00 -14.52 4.51
CA TRP A 84 -5.90 -13.11 4.12
C TRP A 84 -4.52 -12.53 4.45
N ALA A 85 -3.97 -12.83 5.63
CA ALA A 85 -2.62 -12.41 6.03
C ALA A 85 -1.53 -12.91 5.06
N VAL A 86 -1.62 -14.17 4.64
CA VAL A 86 -0.68 -14.77 3.68
C VAL A 86 -0.77 -14.09 2.32
N ARG A 87 -1.98 -13.82 1.84
CA ARG A 87 -2.19 -13.09 0.57
C ARG A 87 -1.67 -11.65 0.63
N LEU A 88 -1.77 -10.99 1.79
CA LEU A 88 -1.14 -9.68 2.01
C LEU A 88 0.38 -9.78 1.94
N TYR A 89 0.99 -10.77 2.58
CA TYR A 89 2.44 -11.01 2.50
C TYR A 89 2.90 -11.18 1.04
N ASP A 90 2.20 -12.00 0.27
CA ASP A 90 2.51 -12.22 -1.15
C ASP A 90 2.37 -10.93 -1.97
N ASP A 91 1.36 -10.14 -1.70
CA ASP A 91 1.15 -8.85 -2.35
C ASP A 91 2.27 -7.83 -2.06
N TYR A 92 2.78 -7.82 -0.83
CA TYR A 92 3.90 -6.93 -0.46
C TYR A 92 5.21 -7.30 -1.17
N LEU A 93 5.41 -8.59 -1.49
CA LEU A 93 6.54 -9.03 -2.32
C LEU A 93 6.40 -8.59 -3.78
N LEU A 94 5.17 -8.64 -4.31
CA LEU A 94 4.89 -8.28 -5.71
C LEU A 94 4.89 -6.78 -5.95
N ARG A 95 4.55 -5.99 -4.94
CA ARG A 95 4.37 -4.53 -5.05
C ARG A 95 5.04 -3.77 -3.90
N PRO A 96 6.36 -3.91 -3.75
CA PRO A 96 7.11 -3.27 -2.66
C PRO A 96 7.04 -1.74 -2.71
N ASP A 97 6.89 -1.15 -3.89
CA ASP A 97 6.74 0.27 -4.13
C ASP A 97 5.51 0.88 -3.41
N LEU A 98 4.38 0.18 -3.43
CA LEU A 98 3.16 0.67 -2.77
C LEU A 98 3.30 0.74 -1.25
N ILE A 99 3.94 -0.27 -0.65
CA ILE A 99 4.18 -0.28 0.80
C ILE A 99 5.20 0.80 1.19
N ARG A 100 6.24 1.00 0.38
CA ARG A 100 7.21 2.08 0.59
C ARG A 100 6.54 3.45 0.49
N LEU A 101 5.69 3.70 -0.50
CA LEU A 101 4.93 4.96 -0.62
C LEU A 101 4.07 5.23 0.62
N ALA A 102 3.33 4.22 1.10
CA ALA A 102 2.51 4.34 2.31
C ALA A 102 3.38 4.67 3.54
N THR A 103 4.54 4.03 3.67
CA THR A 103 5.48 4.27 4.76
C THR A 103 6.09 5.67 4.68
N TRP A 104 6.53 6.12 3.50
CA TRP A 104 7.04 7.48 3.32
C TRP A 104 5.99 8.55 3.63
N SER A 105 4.74 8.34 3.21
CA SER A 105 3.64 9.22 3.59
C SER A 105 3.49 9.29 5.12
N ARG A 106 3.54 8.16 5.81
CA ARG A 106 3.46 8.11 7.27
C ARG A 106 4.62 8.82 7.96
N MET A 107 5.83 8.63 7.48
CA MET A 107 7.05 9.17 8.11
C MET A 107 7.22 10.67 7.86
N GLU A 108 7.06 11.12 6.63
CA GLU A 108 7.35 12.51 6.26
C GLU A 108 6.18 13.46 6.51
N ARG A 109 4.93 12.99 6.32
CA ARG A 109 3.72 13.78 6.58
C ARG A 109 3.20 13.66 8.01
N ARG A 110 3.66 12.64 8.73
CA ARG A 110 3.35 12.37 10.14
C ARG A 110 1.84 12.42 10.48
N PRO A 111 0.95 11.84 9.69
CA PRO A 111 -0.46 11.78 10.04
C PRO A 111 -0.65 10.97 11.32
N GLN A 112 -1.47 11.49 12.25
CA GLN A 112 -1.93 10.74 13.40
C GLN A 112 -3.21 9.97 13.02
N GLY A 113 -3.41 8.80 13.63
CA GLY A 113 -4.56 7.95 13.30
C GLY A 113 -4.43 7.29 11.92
N HIS A 114 -5.47 7.34 11.13
CA HIS A 114 -5.50 6.76 9.79
C HIS A 114 -4.44 7.37 8.85
N LEU A 115 -3.93 6.56 7.90
CA LEU A 115 -2.93 7.02 6.93
C LEU A 115 -3.48 8.14 6.02
N VAL A 116 -4.77 8.11 5.75
CA VAL A 116 -5.55 9.16 5.09
C VAL A 116 -6.76 9.48 5.97
N ALA A 117 -7.29 10.70 5.83
CA ALA A 117 -8.54 11.05 6.52
C ALA A 117 -9.63 10.02 6.17
N ASP A 118 -10.31 9.51 7.20
CA ASP A 118 -11.31 8.43 7.08
C ASP A 118 -12.63 8.87 6.41
N THR A 119 -12.59 9.98 5.68
CA THR A 119 -13.75 10.50 4.93
C THR A 119 -14.21 9.57 3.81
N ASP A 120 -13.35 8.63 3.39
CA ASP A 120 -13.60 7.78 2.23
C ASP A 120 -14.12 6.37 2.61
N HIS A 121 -14.22 6.04 3.92
CA HIS A 121 -14.75 4.76 4.41
C HIS A 121 -14.15 3.51 3.72
N ARG A 122 -12.89 3.60 3.29
CA ARG A 122 -12.22 2.59 2.44
C ARG A 122 -12.09 1.22 3.10
N ASN A 123 -12.02 1.19 4.42
CA ASN A 123 -11.89 -0.05 5.19
C ASN A 123 -13.22 -0.57 5.75
N ASP A 124 -14.34 0.14 5.59
CA ASP A 124 -15.62 -0.22 6.20
C ASP A 124 -16.08 -1.64 5.84
N HIS A 125 -15.84 -2.07 4.61
CA HIS A 125 -16.19 -3.43 4.18
C HIS A 125 -15.36 -4.51 4.90
N LYS A 126 -14.08 -4.23 5.21
CA LYS A 126 -13.20 -5.13 5.96
C LYS A 126 -13.59 -5.18 7.43
N ILE A 127 -13.86 -4.00 8.01
CA ILE A 127 -14.29 -3.87 9.40
C ILE A 127 -15.62 -4.62 9.59
N ARG A 128 -16.57 -4.47 8.68
CA ARG A 128 -17.83 -5.23 8.70
C ARG A 128 -17.62 -6.74 8.58
N ALA A 129 -16.78 -7.18 7.64
CA ALA A 129 -16.50 -8.60 7.47
C ALA A 129 -15.89 -9.23 8.73
N ILE A 130 -15.03 -8.51 9.45
CA ILE A 130 -14.47 -8.97 10.73
C ILE A 130 -15.55 -8.99 11.81
N ALA A 131 -16.39 -7.94 11.92
CA ALA A 131 -17.50 -7.91 12.88
C ALA A 131 -18.50 -9.06 12.65
N ASP A 132 -18.84 -9.37 11.41
CA ASP A 132 -19.69 -10.50 11.06
C ASP A 132 -19.04 -11.84 11.44
N ALA A 133 -17.74 -12.00 11.22
CA ALA A 133 -16.99 -13.19 11.64
C ALA A 133 -16.91 -13.34 13.16
N GLN A 134 -16.81 -12.22 13.91
CA GLN A 134 -16.90 -12.21 15.37
C GLN A 134 -18.29 -12.62 15.85
N ALA A 135 -19.35 -12.08 15.24
CA ALA A 135 -20.73 -12.45 15.56
C ALA A 135 -21.02 -13.94 15.29
N ALA A 136 -20.37 -14.51 14.27
CA ALA A 136 -20.44 -15.96 13.96
C ALA A 136 -19.56 -16.82 14.88
N GLY A 137 -18.76 -16.23 15.77
CA GLY A 137 -17.87 -16.95 16.68
C GLY A 137 -16.57 -17.45 16.05
N ASN A 138 -16.23 -17.05 14.84
CA ASN A 138 -15.03 -17.50 14.10
C ASN A 138 -13.77 -16.68 14.43
N VAL A 139 -13.95 -15.44 14.90
CA VAL A 139 -12.88 -14.49 15.23
C VAL A 139 -13.02 -14.08 16.69
N VAL A 140 -11.88 -13.87 17.37
CA VAL A 140 -11.86 -13.43 18.77
C VAL A 140 -12.61 -12.11 18.96
N PRO A 141 -13.23 -11.90 20.15
CA PRO A 141 -13.91 -10.66 20.46
C PRO A 141 -12.91 -9.49 20.57
N GLY A 142 -13.36 -8.28 20.25
CA GLY A 142 -12.56 -7.06 20.31
C GLY A 142 -13.04 -6.04 19.30
N ASP A 143 -12.36 -4.90 19.21
CA ASP A 143 -12.64 -3.92 18.17
C ASP A 143 -12.24 -4.50 16.80
N PRO A 144 -13.15 -4.55 15.80
CA PRO A 144 -12.83 -5.11 14.48
C PRO A 144 -11.70 -4.37 13.75
N PHE A 145 -11.53 -3.06 14.00
CA PHE A 145 -10.43 -2.28 13.45
C PHE A 145 -9.08 -2.71 14.06
N ASP A 146 -9.03 -2.96 15.36
CA ASP A 146 -7.81 -3.41 16.05
C ASP A 146 -7.41 -4.82 15.56
N VAL A 147 -8.38 -5.71 15.39
CA VAL A 147 -8.12 -7.05 14.79
C VAL A 147 -7.55 -6.91 13.38
N MET A 148 -8.15 -6.06 12.54
CA MET A 148 -7.63 -5.77 11.19
C MET A 148 -6.20 -5.24 11.23
N ALA A 149 -5.93 -4.27 12.11
CA ALA A 149 -4.60 -3.66 12.25
C ALA A 149 -3.54 -4.68 12.67
N LEU A 150 -3.87 -5.59 13.60
CA LEU A 150 -2.97 -6.67 14.03
C LEU A 150 -2.66 -7.65 12.88
N VAL A 151 -3.67 -8.07 12.12
CA VAL A 151 -3.47 -8.97 10.98
C VAL A 151 -2.57 -8.34 9.93
N ILE A 152 -2.81 -7.07 9.59
CA ILE A 152 -1.97 -6.31 8.65
C ILE A 152 -0.54 -6.19 9.19
N ALA A 153 -0.35 -5.86 10.48
CA ALA A 153 0.97 -5.73 11.10
C ALA A 153 1.76 -7.04 11.07
N MET A 154 1.12 -8.18 11.37
CA MET A 154 1.74 -9.50 11.26
C MET A 154 2.13 -9.83 9.83
N SER A 155 1.31 -9.49 8.84
CA SER A 155 1.61 -9.69 7.41
C SER A 155 2.84 -8.88 6.95
N MET A 156 3.11 -7.75 7.60
CA MET A 156 4.23 -6.86 7.29
C MET A 156 5.57 -7.29 7.91
N ALA A 157 5.62 -8.39 8.68
CA ALA A 157 6.82 -8.82 9.41
C ALA A 157 8.09 -8.93 8.54
N TRP A 158 7.93 -9.30 7.27
CA TRP A 158 9.03 -9.38 6.28
C TRP A 158 8.82 -8.45 5.08
N SER A 159 8.01 -7.42 5.22
CA SER A 159 7.74 -6.45 4.15
C SER A 159 8.98 -5.62 3.82
N PRO A 160 9.00 -4.90 2.68
CA PRO A 160 10.11 -4.03 2.29
C PRO A 160 10.47 -2.93 3.29
N VAL A 161 9.63 -2.71 4.30
CA VAL A 161 9.80 -1.69 5.36
C VAL A 161 9.98 -2.30 6.74
N SER A 162 10.19 -3.62 6.83
CA SER A 162 10.47 -4.31 8.09
C SER A 162 11.80 -3.84 8.68
N ASN A 163 11.81 -3.60 9.99
CA ASN A 163 13.02 -3.24 10.74
C ASN A 163 13.92 -4.43 11.07
N VAL A 164 13.45 -5.67 10.82
CA VAL A 164 14.20 -6.89 11.14
C VAL A 164 14.79 -7.51 9.89
N TYR A 165 13.95 -7.77 8.89
CA TYR A 165 14.37 -8.40 7.65
C TYR A 165 13.38 -8.08 6.52
N ALA A 166 13.86 -7.47 5.45
CA ALA A 166 13.07 -7.22 4.27
C ALA A 166 13.25 -8.35 3.26
N ALA A 167 12.20 -9.15 3.07
CA ALA A 167 12.19 -10.19 2.05
C ALA A 167 12.06 -9.61 0.65
N SER A 168 12.65 -10.30 -0.34
CA SER A 168 12.47 -10.00 -1.76
C SER A 168 11.83 -11.18 -2.50
N ALA A 169 11.15 -10.92 -3.61
CA ALA A 169 10.52 -11.96 -4.42
C ALA A 169 11.51 -12.98 -5.02
N ASP A 170 12.81 -12.61 -5.07
CA ASP A 170 13.88 -13.43 -5.67
C ASP A 170 14.48 -14.44 -4.68
N GLU A 171 14.03 -14.45 -3.42
CA GLU A 171 14.49 -15.42 -2.43
C GLU A 171 14.01 -16.84 -2.74
N PRO A 172 14.67 -17.89 -2.18
CA PRO A 172 14.25 -19.27 -2.38
C PRO A 172 12.78 -19.49 -2.02
N GLY A 173 12.06 -20.24 -2.85
CA GLY A 173 10.64 -20.53 -2.64
C GLY A 173 10.35 -21.22 -1.31
N GLU A 174 11.29 -22.04 -0.80
CA GLU A 174 11.20 -22.71 0.51
C GLU A 174 11.18 -21.73 1.67
N ASP A 175 11.91 -20.62 1.58
CA ASP A 175 11.89 -19.56 2.58
C ASP A 175 10.53 -18.84 2.62
N HIS A 176 9.98 -18.53 1.45
CA HIS A 176 8.64 -17.97 1.35
C HIS A 176 7.57 -18.96 1.88
N GLN A 177 7.69 -20.23 1.56
CA GLN A 177 6.75 -21.24 2.06
C GLN A 177 6.78 -21.34 3.58
N ARG A 178 7.96 -21.41 4.18
CA ARG A 178 8.14 -21.44 5.64
C ARG A 178 7.51 -20.19 6.30
N ARG A 179 7.71 -19.00 5.72
CA ARG A 179 7.13 -17.75 6.24
C ARG A 179 5.60 -17.74 6.14
N ARG A 180 5.05 -18.23 5.02
CA ARG A 180 3.58 -18.34 4.84
C ARG A 180 2.96 -19.28 5.87
N GLU A 181 3.59 -20.42 6.14
CA GLU A 181 3.13 -21.38 7.13
C GLU A 181 3.17 -20.79 8.53
N LEU A 182 4.29 -20.17 8.92
CA LEU A 182 4.43 -19.52 10.22
C LEU A 182 3.42 -18.39 10.38
N LEU A 183 3.25 -17.53 9.37
CA LEU A 183 2.30 -16.42 9.41
C LEU A 183 0.86 -16.92 9.56
N ARG A 184 0.47 -17.89 8.74
CA ARG A 184 -0.87 -18.51 8.79
C ARG A 184 -1.19 -19.06 10.18
N GLU A 185 -0.28 -19.83 10.73
CA GLU A 185 -0.47 -20.45 12.04
C GLU A 185 -0.49 -19.40 13.17
N THR A 186 0.37 -18.40 13.09
CA THR A 186 0.43 -17.31 14.09
C THR A 186 -0.86 -16.50 14.08
N VAL A 187 -1.33 -16.07 12.90
CA VAL A 187 -2.60 -15.32 12.78
C VAL A 187 -3.78 -16.16 13.25
N ARG A 188 -3.84 -17.44 12.86
CA ARG A 188 -4.92 -18.33 13.31
C ARG A 188 -4.99 -18.40 14.84
N ARG A 189 -3.87 -18.62 15.51
CA ARG A 189 -3.82 -18.69 16.98
C ARG A 189 -4.12 -17.34 17.65
N ALA A 190 -3.77 -16.24 17.02
CA ALA A 190 -3.89 -14.92 17.63
C ALA A 190 -5.32 -14.35 17.54
N VAL A 191 -6.01 -14.56 16.41
CA VAL A 191 -7.26 -13.84 16.12
C VAL A 191 -8.43 -14.72 15.70
N MET A 192 -8.24 -16.03 15.46
CA MET A 192 -9.34 -16.94 15.10
C MET A 192 -9.66 -17.86 16.26
N ASN A 193 -10.93 -18.17 16.42
CA ASN A 193 -11.38 -19.19 17.35
C ASN A 193 -11.19 -20.60 16.73
N PRO A 194 -10.94 -21.64 17.56
CA PRO A 194 -10.79 -23.01 17.10
C PRO A 194 -12.07 -23.58 16.48
#